data_6922f8cedc2d8f372e810e2457b91371
#
_entry.id   6922f8cedc2d8f372e810e2457b91371
#
_cell.length_a   1.000
_cell.length_b   1.000
_cell.length_c   1.000
_cell.angle_alpha   90.00
_cell.angle_beta   90.00
_cell.angle_gamma   90.00
#
_symmetry.space_group_name_H-M   'P 1'
#
loop_
_entity.id
_entity.type
_entity.pdbx_description
1 polymer ?
#
loop_
_entity_poly.entity_id
_entity_poly.type
_entity_poly.pdbx_seq_one_letter_code
_entity_poly.pdbx_strand_id
1 'polypeptide(L)'
;MLMILGPVQFEILPFNTDGYSHGTEAGFAEKPVLGARPILEYVGEGPESWTIKARLYPEKFGGMGQLTLLSQARASGRPQYMMRGDGALMGWVNILSVAERASYLGRNGVGKVIDVDITVKRASAPSAGAFFSLLADVLLWTR
;
A
#
# COMPACT_ATOMS: atom_id res chain seq x y z
N MET A 1 -7.21 4.59 14.71
CA MET A 1 -6.48 3.94 13.62
C MET A 1 -7.29 4.09 12.34
N LEU A 2 -6.66 4.63 11.31
CA LEU A 2 -7.32 4.81 10.01
C LEU A 2 -7.17 3.56 9.13
N MET A 3 -5.99 2.94 9.16
CA MET A 3 -5.67 1.83 8.28
C MET A 3 -4.43 1.11 8.79
N ILE A 4 -4.33 -0.19 8.53
CA ILE A 4 -3.12 -0.97 8.73
C ILE A 4 -2.61 -1.47 7.38
N LEU A 5 -1.31 -1.34 7.14
CA LEU A 5 -0.63 -1.92 6.01
C LEU A 5 0.63 -2.63 6.51
N GLY A 6 0.53 -3.96 6.67
CA GLY A 6 1.61 -4.74 7.24
C GLY A 6 1.99 -4.25 8.64
N PRO A 7 3.26 -3.90 8.85
CA PRO A 7 3.72 -3.45 10.17
C PRO A 7 3.38 -1.98 10.48
N VAL A 8 2.79 -1.25 9.53
CA VAL A 8 2.58 0.20 9.68
C VAL A 8 1.11 0.49 9.93
N GLN A 9 0.83 1.24 10.98
CA GLN A 9 -0.49 1.77 11.28
C GLN A 9 -0.58 3.21 10.83
N PHE A 10 -1.57 3.52 10.03
CA PHE A 10 -1.87 4.88 9.60
C PHE A 10 -2.86 5.51 10.57
N GLU A 11 -2.47 6.62 11.13
CA GLU A 11 -3.31 7.40 12.06
C GLU A 11 -3.28 8.86 11.63
N ILE A 12 -4.04 9.69 12.33
CA ILE A 12 -4.02 11.13 12.07
C ILE A 12 -2.60 11.67 12.31
N LEU A 13 -1.94 11.18 13.36
CA LEU A 13 -0.55 11.52 13.68
C LEU A 13 0.20 10.24 14.06
N PRO A 14 1.49 10.11 13.76
CA PRO A 14 2.35 11.05 13.02
C PRO A 14 2.19 10.98 11.49
N PHE A 15 1.53 9.95 10.99
CA PHE A 15 1.39 9.68 9.57
C PHE A 15 0.00 10.12 9.11
N ASN A 16 -0.15 11.41 8.89
CA ASN A 16 -1.44 11.99 8.52
C ASN A 16 -1.86 11.51 7.12
N THR A 17 -2.81 10.60 7.09
CA THR A 17 -3.35 10.07 5.84
C THR A 17 -4.52 10.93 5.40
N ASP A 18 -4.34 11.67 4.31
CA ASP A 18 -5.38 12.55 3.76
C ASP A 18 -6.47 11.75 3.04
N GLY A 19 -6.11 10.64 2.45
CA GLY A 19 -7.05 9.82 1.71
C GLY A 19 -6.37 8.69 0.95
N TYR A 20 -7.17 7.90 0.29
CA TYR A 20 -6.67 6.88 -0.63
C TYR A 20 -7.59 6.80 -1.85
N SER A 21 -7.04 6.34 -2.97
CA SER A 21 -7.83 6.01 -4.16
C SER A 21 -7.77 4.51 -4.39
N HIS A 22 -8.87 3.96 -4.87
CA HIS A 22 -9.03 2.52 -5.11
C HIS A 22 -9.51 2.32 -6.53
N GLY A 23 -8.82 1.49 -7.28
CA GLY A 23 -9.19 1.13 -8.64
C GLY A 23 -9.29 -0.36 -8.79
N THR A 24 -10.36 -0.81 -9.44
CA THR A 24 -10.55 -2.21 -9.80
C THR A 24 -10.74 -2.29 -11.31
N GLU A 25 -10.22 -3.36 -11.91
CA GLU A 25 -10.37 -3.60 -13.33
C GLU A 25 -10.84 -5.03 -13.54
N ALA A 26 -11.64 -5.22 -14.60
CA ALA A 26 -12.01 -6.56 -15.05
C ALA A 26 -11.15 -6.92 -16.25
N GLY A 27 -10.70 -8.17 -16.30
CA GLY A 27 -9.94 -8.66 -17.43
C GLY A 27 -10.86 -9.08 -18.58
N PHE A 28 -10.71 -8.42 -19.73
CA PHE A 28 -11.43 -8.77 -20.97
C PHE A 28 -10.44 -8.98 -22.09
N ALA A 29 -10.57 -10.09 -22.81
CA ALA A 29 -9.86 -10.31 -24.04
C ALA A 29 -10.65 -9.66 -25.17
N GLU A 30 -9.98 -8.86 -25.98
CA GLU A 30 -10.59 -8.15 -27.10
C GLU A 30 -10.35 -8.95 -28.37
N LYS A 31 -11.44 -9.37 -29.04
CA LYS A 31 -11.37 -10.11 -30.31
C LYS A 31 -11.87 -9.22 -31.43
N PRO A 32 -11.01 -8.84 -32.38
CA PRO A 32 -11.45 -8.04 -33.53
C PRO A 32 -12.39 -8.83 -34.44
N VAL A 33 -13.46 -8.18 -34.85
CA VAL A 33 -14.44 -8.73 -35.78
C VAL A 33 -14.55 -7.80 -37.01
N LEU A 34 -14.50 -8.40 -38.18
CA LEU A 34 -14.55 -7.64 -39.42
C LEU A 34 -15.92 -6.93 -39.59
N GLY A 35 -15.91 -5.62 -39.75
CA GLY A 35 -17.14 -4.84 -39.99
C GLY A 35 -18.02 -4.60 -38.77
N ALA A 36 -17.54 -4.95 -37.54
CA ALA A 36 -18.27 -4.78 -36.30
C ALA A 36 -17.35 -4.34 -35.19
N ARG A 37 -17.93 -3.97 -34.04
CA ARG A 37 -17.15 -3.66 -32.85
C ARG A 37 -16.46 -4.93 -32.35
N PRO A 38 -15.25 -4.80 -31.76
CA PRO A 38 -14.58 -5.94 -31.17
C PRO A 38 -15.44 -6.62 -30.12
N ILE A 39 -15.37 -7.94 -30.03
CA ILE A 39 -16.05 -8.72 -29.01
C ILE A 39 -15.17 -8.77 -27.77
N LEU A 40 -15.74 -8.45 -26.61
CA LEU A 40 -15.06 -8.56 -25.33
C LEU A 40 -15.44 -9.87 -24.66
N GLU A 41 -14.44 -10.66 -24.29
CA GLU A 41 -14.62 -11.92 -23.58
C GLU A 41 -14.04 -11.79 -22.17
N TYR A 42 -14.84 -12.07 -21.15
CA TYR A 42 -14.40 -11.99 -19.77
C TYR A 42 -13.41 -13.12 -19.46
N VAL A 43 -12.21 -12.74 -19.01
CA VAL A 43 -11.13 -13.69 -18.71
C VAL A 43 -10.81 -13.75 -17.23
N GLY A 44 -11.45 -12.97 -16.40
CA GLY A 44 -11.28 -13.01 -14.94
C GLY A 44 -11.13 -11.62 -14.32
N GLU A 45 -10.82 -11.61 -13.03
CA GLU A 45 -10.55 -10.39 -12.30
C GLU A 45 -9.26 -9.76 -12.79
N GLY A 46 -9.30 -8.45 -13.07
CA GLY A 46 -8.14 -7.68 -13.40
C GLY A 46 -7.39 -7.19 -12.16
N PRO A 47 -6.38 -6.34 -12.35
CA PRO A 47 -5.63 -5.79 -11.23
C PRO A 47 -6.51 -4.89 -10.36
N GLU A 48 -6.27 -4.95 -9.05
CA GLU A 48 -6.89 -4.09 -8.07
C GLU A 48 -5.77 -3.34 -7.34
N SER A 49 -5.87 -2.02 -7.31
CA SER A 49 -4.81 -1.18 -6.78
C SER A 49 -5.35 -0.09 -5.86
N TRP A 50 -4.52 0.32 -4.93
CA TRP A 50 -4.79 1.46 -4.05
C TRP A 50 -3.59 2.39 -4.08
N THR A 51 -3.85 3.68 -4.03
CA THR A 51 -2.84 4.71 -3.83
C THR A 51 -3.19 5.46 -2.55
N ILE A 52 -2.32 5.36 -1.56
CA ILE A 52 -2.52 5.99 -0.25
C ILE A 52 -1.67 7.25 -0.20
N LYS A 53 -2.29 8.36 0.13
CA LYS A 53 -1.61 9.65 0.26
C LYS A 53 -1.50 10.02 1.73
N ALA A 54 -0.29 10.32 2.16
CA ALA A 54 -0.01 10.67 3.54
C ALA A 54 0.97 11.81 3.63
N ARG A 55 0.99 12.47 4.78
CA ARG A 55 1.88 13.60 5.04
C ARG A 55 2.54 13.43 6.39
N LEU A 56 3.84 13.64 6.44
CA LEU A 56 4.65 13.58 7.65
C LEU A 56 5.18 14.95 8.01
N TYR A 57 5.26 15.21 9.31
CA TYR A 57 5.90 16.38 9.88
C TYR A 57 6.99 15.91 10.85
N PRO A 58 8.19 15.51 10.34
CA PRO A 58 9.19 14.82 11.16
C PRO A 58 9.65 15.58 12.38
N GLU A 59 9.77 16.90 12.29
CA GLU A 59 10.24 17.73 13.40
C GLU A 59 9.22 17.84 14.53
N LYS A 60 7.92 17.79 14.21
CA LYS A 60 6.85 17.97 15.19
C LYS A 60 6.28 16.67 15.71
N PHE A 61 6.07 15.70 14.83
CA PHE A 61 5.31 14.49 15.14
C PHE A 61 6.08 13.21 14.85
N GLY A 62 7.26 13.30 14.24
CA GLY A 62 8.06 12.13 13.87
C GLY A 62 7.49 11.39 12.66
N GLY A 63 7.59 10.07 12.68
CA GLY A 63 7.08 9.22 11.60
C GLY A 63 8.14 8.67 10.65
N MET A 64 9.39 9.09 10.77
CA MET A 64 10.48 8.59 9.92
C MET A 64 10.71 7.09 10.13
N GLY A 65 10.52 6.59 11.36
CA GLY A 65 10.61 5.17 11.64
C GLY A 65 9.56 4.35 10.90
N GLN A 66 8.35 4.86 10.79
CA GLN A 66 7.27 4.20 10.04
C GLN A 66 7.57 4.19 8.54
N LEU A 67 8.15 5.27 8.02
CA LEU A 67 8.58 5.33 6.64
C LEU A 67 9.66 4.30 6.34
N THR A 68 10.60 4.11 7.27
CA THR A 68 11.61 3.06 7.18
C THR A 68 10.98 1.67 7.15
N LEU A 69 9.98 1.42 8.00
CA LEU A 69 9.25 0.14 8.02
C LEU A 69 8.54 -0.12 6.69
N LEU A 70 7.93 0.89 6.09
CA LEU A 70 7.31 0.77 4.77
C LEU A 70 8.35 0.40 3.71
N SER A 71 9.49 1.04 3.73
CA SER A 71 10.57 0.77 2.78
C SER A 71 11.11 -0.65 2.94
N GLN A 72 11.25 -1.14 4.16
CA GLN A 72 11.66 -2.51 4.45
C GLN A 72 10.60 -3.51 3.97
N ALA A 73 9.33 -3.24 4.21
CA ALA A 73 8.24 -4.11 3.75
C ALA A 73 8.21 -4.18 2.22
N ARG A 74 8.40 -3.05 1.54
CA ARG A 74 8.50 -3.02 0.08
C ARG A 74 9.71 -3.84 -0.41
N ALA A 75 10.86 -3.65 0.21
CA ALA A 75 12.10 -4.32 -0.19
C ALA A 75 12.05 -5.84 0.03
N SER A 76 11.25 -6.31 0.99
CA SER A 76 11.10 -7.74 1.27
C SER A 76 10.41 -8.49 0.11
N GLY A 77 9.61 -7.78 -0.69
CA GLY A 77 8.84 -8.38 -1.78
C GLY A 77 7.71 -9.29 -1.32
N ARG A 78 7.43 -9.35 -0.03
CA ARG A 78 6.37 -10.20 0.52
C ARG A 78 5.03 -9.49 0.50
N PRO A 79 3.92 -10.22 0.29
CA PRO A 79 2.61 -9.64 0.46
C PRO A 79 2.40 -9.14 1.89
N GLN A 80 1.75 -7.99 2.01
CA GLN A 80 1.41 -7.39 3.28
C GLN A 80 -0.11 -7.39 3.44
N TYR A 81 -0.57 -7.56 4.68
CA TYR A 81 -2.00 -7.53 4.96
C TYR A 81 -2.47 -6.08 5.12
N MET A 82 -3.59 -5.76 4.50
CA MET A 82 -4.16 -4.41 4.58
C MET A 82 -5.59 -4.47 5.11
N MET A 83 -5.86 -3.64 6.09
CA MET A 83 -7.16 -3.55 6.73
C MET A 83 -7.50 -2.09 7.00
N ARG A 84 -8.75 -1.72 6.76
CA ARG A 84 -9.25 -0.39 7.08
C ARG A 84 -9.64 -0.32 8.55
N GLY A 85 -9.61 0.87 9.14
CA GLY A 85 -9.84 1.07 10.56
C GLY A 85 -11.24 0.70 11.06
N ASP A 86 -12.22 0.60 10.15
CA ASP A 86 -13.58 0.16 10.49
C ASP A 86 -13.71 -1.38 10.52
N GLY A 87 -12.62 -2.10 10.31
CA GLY A 87 -12.60 -3.55 10.28
C GLY A 87 -12.79 -4.16 8.90
N ALA A 88 -12.99 -3.34 7.87
CA ALA A 88 -13.10 -3.85 6.50
C ALA A 88 -11.78 -4.44 6.03
N LEU A 89 -11.80 -5.71 5.65
CA LEU A 89 -10.62 -6.42 5.18
C LEU A 89 -10.36 -6.07 3.72
N MET A 90 -9.19 -5.52 3.44
CA MET A 90 -8.76 -5.23 2.08
C MET A 90 -7.92 -6.37 1.49
N GLY A 91 -7.41 -7.26 2.35
CA GLY A 91 -6.73 -8.48 1.95
C GLY A 91 -5.22 -8.31 1.83
N TRP A 92 -4.59 -9.24 1.11
CA TRP A 92 -3.15 -9.24 0.90
C TRP A 92 -2.80 -8.36 -0.29
N VAL A 93 -1.81 -7.50 -0.11
CA VAL A 93 -1.36 -6.58 -1.14
C VAL A 93 0.17 -6.58 -1.22
N ASN A 94 0.69 -6.29 -2.40
CA ASN A 94 2.11 -6.04 -2.60
C ASN A 94 2.34 -4.53 -2.68
N ILE A 95 3.33 -4.05 -1.95
CA ILE A 95 3.74 -2.66 -2.02
C ILE A 95 4.63 -2.49 -3.26
N LEU A 96 4.16 -1.74 -4.24
CA LEU A 96 4.89 -1.54 -5.48
C LEU A 96 5.86 -0.38 -5.38
N SER A 97 5.42 0.73 -4.80
CA SER A 97 6.22 1.94 -4.71
C SER A 97 5.85 2.77 -3.51
N VAL A 98 6.86 3.44 -2.97
CA VAL A 98 6.72 4.45 -1.92
C VAL A 98 7.46 5.66 -2.43
N ALA A 99 6.74 6.70 -2.80
CA ALA A 99 7.32 7.94 -3.29
C ALA A 99 7.26 9.00 -2.19
N GLU A 100 8.37 9.67 -1.96
CA GLU A 100 8.47 10.73 -0.97
C GLU A 100 8.82 12.05 -1.66
N ARG A 101 8.19 13.11 -1.17
CA ARG A 101 8.53 14.47 -1.60
C ARG A 101 8.73 15.32 -0.36
N ALA A 102 9.98 15.62 -0.06
CA ALA A 102 10.35 16.46 1.07
C ALA A 102 10.36 17.93 0.66
N SER A 103 9.78 18.78 1.50
CA SER A 103 9.72 20.23 1.29
C SER A 103 10.21 20.95 2.54
N TYR A 104 10.67 22.19 2.36
CA TYR A 104 11.17 23.03 3.47
C TYR A 104 12.31 22.34 4.22
N LEU A 105 13.38 22.01 3.49
CA LEU A 105 14.52 21.29 4.06
C LEU A 105 15.20 22.06 5.18
N GLY A 106 15.48 21.38 6.28
CA GLY A 106 16.27 21.90 7.37
C GLY A 106 17.76 21.81 7.07
N ARG A 107 18.60 22.24 8.03
CA ARG A 107 20.06 22.25 7.89
C ARG A 107 20.64 20.85 7.71
N ASN A 108 19.98 19.83 8.26
CA ASN A 108 20.39 18.43 8.16
C ASN A 108 19.82 17.72 6.90
N GLY A 109 19.14 18.46 6.03
CA GLY A 109 18.53 17.90 4.83
C GLY A 109 17.19 17.18 5.05
N VAL A 110 16.69 17.13 6.28
CA VAL A 110 15.38 16.56 6.57
C VAL A 110 14.29 17.58 6.26
N GLY A 111 13.28 17.17 5.49
CA GLY A 111 12.15 18.03 5.16
C GLY A 111 11.27 18.30 6.37
N LYS A 112 10.73 19.50 6.47
CA LYS A 112 9.73 19.83 7.50
C LYS A 112 8.38 19.22 7.18
N VAL A 113 8.09 19.04 5.90
CA VAL A 113 6.88 18.39 5.39
C VAL A 113 7.30 17.35 4.36
N ILE A 114 6.88 16.12 4.56
CA ILE A 114 7.14 15.03 3.61
C ILE A 114 5.79 14.49 3.13
N ASP A 115 5.54 14.62 1.83
CA ASP A 115 4.39 14.00 1.19
C ASP A 115 4.78 12.62 0.70
N VAL A 116 4.00 11.60 1.07
CA VAL A 116 4.27 10.21 0.74
C VAL A 116 3.10 9.64 -0.04
N ASP A 117 3.40 9.05 -1.20
CA ASP A 117 2.44 8.33 -2.01
C ASP A 117 2.82 6.85 -2.02
N ILE A 118 1.92 6.00 -1.55
CA ILE A 118 2.14 4.55 -1.45
C ILE A 118 1.21 3.86 -2.43
N THR A 119 1.78 3.13 -3.39
CA THR A 119 1.01 2.36 -4.37
C THR A 119 1.10 0.89 -4.05
N VAL A 120 -0.06 0.26 -3.87
CA VAL A 120 -0.16 -1.18 -3.60
C VAL A 120 -1.12 -1.84 -4.59
N LYS A 121 -0.87 -3.11 -4.88
CA LYS A 121 -1.77 -3.94 -5.69
C LYS A 121 -2.14 -5.20 -4.93
N ARG A 122 -3.36 -5.69 -5.18
CA ARG A 122 -3.81 -6.94 -4.57
C ARG A 122 -2.90 -8.09 -5.00
N ALA A 123 -2.48 -8.87 -4.01
CA ALA A 123 -1.68 -10.08 -4.22
C ALA A 123 -2.56 -11.31 -4.13
N SER A 124 -2.09 -12.42 -4.68
CA SER A 124 -2.67 -13.72 -4.42
C SER A 124 -2.46 -14.09 -2.96
N ALA A 125 -3.40 -14.85 -2.37
CA ALA A 125 -3.23 -15.35 -1.02
C ALA A 125 -1.93 -16.17 -0.95
N PRO A 126 -1.08 -15.93 0.08
CA PRO A 126 0.15 -16.71 0.22
C PRO A 126 -0.15 -18.18 0.50
N SER A 127 0.79 -19.06 0.15
CA SER A 127 0.70 -20.47 0.54
C SER A 127 0.66 -20.61 2.06
N ALA A 128 0.18 -21.75 2.57
CA ALA A 128 0.09 -21.98 4.02
C ALA A 128 1.42 -21.72 4.73
N GLY A 129 2.53 -22.22 4.16
CA GLY A 129 3.86 -22.00 4.73
C GLY A 129 4.27 -20.52 4.74
N ALA A 130 4.02 -19.82 3.64
CA ALA A 130 4.28 -18.39 3.56
C ALA A 130 3.38 -17.60 4.51
N PHE A 131 2.12 -18.02 4.67
CA PHE A 131 1.19 -17.40 5.60
C PHE A 131 1.68 -17.50 7.04
N PHE A 132 2.12 -18.69 7.49
CA PHE A 132 2.66 -18.86 8.83
C PHE A 132 3.94 -18.06 9.04
N SER A 133 4.79 -17.97 8.04
CA SER A 133 5.99 -17.15 8.10
C SER A 133 5.65 -15.67 8.30
N LEU A 134 4.66 -15.16 7.55
CA LEU A 134 4.21 -13.78 7.68
C LEU A 134 3.57 -13.51 9.03
N LEU A 135 2.79 -14.46 9.56
CA LEU A 135 2.23 -14.33 10.91
C LEU A 135 3.33 -14.28 11.98
N ALA A 136 4.35 -15.11 11.85
CA ALA A 136 5.47 -15.11 12.78
C ALA A 136 6.19 -13.76 12.77
N ASP A 137 6.42 -13.19 11.57
CA ASP A 137 7.02 -11.87 11.44
C ASP A 137 6.17 -10.78 12.11
N VAL A 138 4.86 -10.80 11.89
CA VAL A 138 3.94 -9.83 12.50
C VAL A 138 3.93 -9.98 14.03
N LEU A 139 3.90 -11.21 14.54
CA LEU A 139 3.92 -11.45 15.98
C LEU A 139 5.23 -11.01 16.63
N LEU A 140 6.35 -11.14 15.93
CA LEU A 140 7.64 -10.67 16.42
C LEU A 140 7.72 -9.14 16.45
N TRP A 141 7.02 -8.46 15.53
CA TRP A 141 6.99 -7.01 15.47
C TRP A 141 6.12 -6.36 16.55
N THR A 142 5.16 -7.10 17.10
CA THR A 142 4.24 -6.59 18.13
C THR A 142 4.77 -6.74 19.58
N ARG A 143 5.97 -7.28 19.74
CA ARG A 143 6.59 -7.47 21.06
C ARG A 143 7.46 -6.30 21.50
#